data_e8e3d56f6697689ffccd02377c283a74
#
_entry.id   e8e3d56f6697689ffccd02377c283a74
#
_cell.length_a   1.000
_cell.length_b   1.000
_cell.length_c   1.000
_cell.angle_alpha   90.00
_cell.angle_beta   90.00
_cell.angle_gamma   90.00
#
_symmetry.space_group_name_H-M   'P 1'
#
loop_
_entity.id
_entity.type
_entity.pdbx_description
1 polymer ?
#
loop_
_entity_poly.entity_id
_entity_poly.type
_entity_poly.pdbx_seq_one_letter_code
_entity_poly.pdbx_strand_id
1 'polypeptide(L)'
;MVTDTSASATLLDVTGGVATVTLNRPANRNALSAELVESLAANVDLAIADPTAKVIVLTGAGTVFCAGADLKERRTVTTTEVDDDLPTFVRIFQRIQAAPKPVIAKLNGSALAGGLGLACACDFAIAPKRAMFGFTEVRIGAAPAIISVICLPKLRASDAAALFLTGERIDADEAARVGLITRAVADDELDATVDALVAKLLLGGPKAMAASKELLRRVPGFASQEDAFRWTASLSAALFADDEAIEGMTAFAEKRPPSWATA
;
A
#
# COMPACT_ATOMS: atom_id res chain seq x y z
N MET A 1 -2.82 20.35 -35.47
CA MET A 1 -3.08 19.08 -34.78
C MET A 1 -2.93 19.38 -33.28
N VAL A 2 -4.05 19.49 -32.61
CA VAL A 2 -4.06 19.63 -31.12
C VAL A 2 -3.78 18.26 -30.59
N THR A 3 -2.59 18.04 -30.04
CA THR A 3 -2.26 16.85 -29.27
C THR A 3 -3.07 16.95 -27.99
N ASP A 4 -4.13 16.13 -27.91
CA ASP A 4 -4.89 15.87 -26.70
C ASP A 4 -3.91 15.29 -25.68
N THR A 5 -3.43 16.12 -24.76
CA THR A 5 -2.69 15.66 -23.59
C THR A 5 -3.69 15.04 -22.63
N SER A 6 -4.12 13.79 -22.91
CA SER A 6 -4.84 13.00 -21.92
C SER A 6 -4.00 13.00 -20.66
N ALA A 7 -4.54 13.52 -19.57
CA ALA A 7 -3.86 13.54 -18.29
C ALA A 7 -3.43 12.10 -17.92
N SER A 8 -2.15 11.91 -17.54
CA SER A 8 -1.61 10.59 -17.19
C SER A 8 -2.55 9.86 -16.20
N ALA A 9 -2.74 8.55 -16.38
CA ALA A 9 -3.65 7.74 -15.56
C ALA A 9 -3.23 7.69 -14.10
N THR A 10 -1.94 7.90 -13.81
CA THR A 10 -1.42 8.15 -12.46
C THR A 10 -0.43 9.30 -12.49
N LEU A 11 -0.29 9.99 -11.35
CA LEU A 11 0.69 11.06 -11.17
C LEU A 11 1.71 10.65 -10.12
N LEU A 12 2.95 11.12 -10.26
CA LEU A 12 4.01 10.98 -9.25
C LEU A 12 4.54 12.38 -8.92
N ASP A 13 4.56 12.70 -7.64
CA ASP A 13 5.21 13.88 -7.08
C ASP A 13 6.19 13.43 -5.99
N VAL A 14 7.37 14.06 -5.91
CA VAL A 14 8.36 13.77 -4.86
C VAL A 14 8.74 15.08 -4.20
N THR A 15 8.31 15.25 -2.96
CA THR A 15 8.53 16.49 -2.20
C THR A 15 8.75 16.14 -0.72
N GLY A 16 9.74 16.78 -0.08
CA GLY A 16 9.99 16.66 1.36
C GLY A 16 10.25 15.21 1.85
N GLY A 17 10.90 14.38 1.03
CA GLY A 17 11.17 12.99 1.37
C GLY A 17 9.98 12.03 1.16
N VAL A 18 8.89 12.51 0.54
CA VAL A 18 7.67 11.74 0.27
C VAL A 18 7.45 11.61 -1.23
N ALA A 19 7.31 10.39 -1.72
CA ALA A 19 6.83 10.12 -3.08
C ALA A 19 5.32 9.86 -3.04
N THR A 20 4.53 10.76 -3.61
CA THR A 20 3.07 10.62 -3.70
C THR A 20 2.67 10.10 -5.08
N VAL A 21 2.10 8.89 -5.10
CA VAL A 21 1.52 8.29 -6.31
C VAL A 21 0.00 8.47 -6.24
N THR A 22 -0.56 9.17 -7.22
CA THR A 22 -2.00 9.48 -7.27
C THR A 22 -2.68 8.75 -8.42
N LEU A 23 -3.69 7.92 -8.14
CA LEU A 23 -4.59 7.38 -9.16
C LEU A 23 -5.39 8.54 -9.75
N ASN A 24 -5.31 8.78 -11.06
CA ASN A 24 -5.79 10.02 -11.67
C ASN A 24 -6.82 9.79 -12.78
N ARG A 25 -7.80 8.94 -12.52
CA ARG A 25 -8.96 8.73 -13.39
C ARG A 25 -10.28 8.94 -12.63
N PRO A 26 -10.51 10.11 -12.00
CA PRO A 26 -11.67 10.36 -11.13
C PRO A 26 -13.00 10.18 -11.83
N ALA A 27 -13.12 10.49 -13.12
CA ALA A 27 -14.34 10.28 -13.91
C ALA A 27 -14.78 8.81 -13.96
N ASN A 28 -13.81 7.86 -13.90
CA ASN A 28 -14.06 6.42 -13.82
C ASN A 28 -13.88 5.87 -12.40
N ARG A 29 -13.91 6.73 -11.39
CA ARG A 29 -13.72 6.35 -9.98
C ARG A 29 -12.43 5.56 -9.75
N ASN A 30 -11.36 5.90 -10.48
CA ASN A 30 -10.06 5.25 -10.45
C ASN A 30 -10.15 3.71 -10.64
N ALA A 31 -11.07 3.26 -11.50
CA ALA A 31 -11.18 1.85 -11.84
C ALA A 31 -9.90 1.34 -12.53
N LEU A 32 -9.50 0.11 -12.19
CA LEU A 32 -8.28 -0.54 -12.63
C LEU A 32 -8.42 -1.02 -14.09
N SER A 33 -8.24 -0.08 -15.02
CA SER A 33 -8.04 -0.36 -16.44
C SER A 33 -6.60 -0.82 -16.70
N ALA A 34 -6.32 -1.43 -17.84
CA ALA A 34 -4.96 -1.81 -18.23
C ALA A 34 -4.01 -0.60 -18.19
N GLU A 35 -4.43 0.53 -18.76
CA GLU A 35 -3.68 1.79 -18.76
C GLU A 35 -3.33 2.27 -17.33
N LEU A 36 -4.31 2.25 -16.41
CA LEU A 36 -4.07 2.67 -15.03
C LEU A 36 -3.13 1.71 -14.30
N VAL A 37 -3.28 0.41 -14.52
CA VAL A 37 -2.43 -0.62 -13.91
C VAL A 37 -0.98 -0.48 -14.37
N GLU A 38 -0.72 -0.32 -15.68
CA GLU A 38 0.62 -0.12 -16.22
C GLU A 38 1.25 1.20 -15.72
N SER A 39 0.49 2.29 -15.76
CA SER A 39 0.94 3.58 -15.24
C SER A 39 1.24 3.53 -13.74
N LEU A 40 0.41 2.82 -12.95
CA LEU A 40 0.62 2.64 -11.52
C LEU A 40 1.89 1.83 -11.24
N ALA A 41 2.11 0.73 -11.96
CA ALA A 41 3.31 -0.09 -11.83
C ALA A 41 4.57 0.75 -12.06
N ALA A 42 4.61 1.51 -13.15
CA ALA A 42 5.74 2.38 -13.48
C ALA A 42 5.99 3.43 -12.40
N ASN A 43 4.96 4.12 -11.91
CA ASN A 43 5.11 5.15 -10.88
C ASN A 43 5.47 4.58 -9.51
N VAL A 44 5.00 3.39 -9.16
CA VAL A 44 5.43 2.68 -7.94
C VAL A 44 6.92 2.34 -8.03
N ASP A 45 7.40 1.85 -9.18
CA ASP A 45 8.81 1.55 -9.39
C ASP A 45 9.69 2.81 -9.30
N LEU A 46 9.27 3.90 -9.92
CA LEU A 46 9.96 5.18 -9.82
C LEU A 46 10.00 5.69 -8.37
N ALA A 47 8.89 5.63 -7.65
CA ALA A 47 8.83 6.03 -6.23
C ALA A 47 9.75 5.17 -5.34
N ILE A 48 9.84 3.86 -5.62
CA ILE A 48 10.75 2.96 -4.91
C ILE A 48 12.21 3.29 -5.21
N ALA A 49 12.52 3.59 -6.46
CA ALA A 49 13.88 3.86 -6.93
C ALA A 49 14.40 5.27 -6.58
N ASP A 50 13.52 6.24 -6.32
CA ASP A 50 13.90 7.63 -6.06
C ASP A 50 14.72 7.73 -4.75
N PRO A 51 15.99 8.19 -4.79
CA PRO A 51 16.85 8.22 -3.61
C PRO A 51 16.45 9.29 -2.58
N THR A 52 15.64 10.28 -2.97
CA THR A 52 15.20 11.36 -2.09
C THR A 52 13.92 11.00 -1.33
N ALA A 53 13.12 10.07 -1.85
CA ALA A 53 11.91 9.60 -1.20
C ALA A 53 12.25 8.58 -0.10
N LYS A 54 11.77 8.82 1.12
CA LYS A 54 11.88 7.94 2.29
C LYS A 54 10.57 7.24 2.62
N VAL A 55 9.45 7.83 2.21
CA VAL A 55 8.08 7.32 2.41
C VAL A 55 7.34 7.39 1.08
N ILE A 56 6.49 6.42 0.80
CA ILE A 56 5.60 6.42 -0.36
C ILE A 56 4.16 6.60 0.14
N VAL A 57 3.40 7.51 -0.48
CA VAL A 57 1.97 7.70 -0.26
C VAL A 57 1.23 7.33 -1.53
N LEU A 58 0.29 6.40 -1.44
CA LEU A 58 -0.62 6.05 -2.52
C LEU A 58 -2.00 6.65 -2.23
N THR A 59 -2.53 7.45 -3.15
CA THR A 59 -3.83 8.11 -3.01
C THR A 59 -4.60 8.13 -4.33
N GLY A 60 -5.80 8.72 -4.34
CA GLY A 60 -6.61 8.87 -5.55
C GLY A 60 -7.10 10.30 -5.74
N ALA A 61 -7.26 10.74 -6.97
CA ALA A 61 -7.95 11.96 -7.31
C ALA A 61 -9.48 11.78 -7.20
N GLY A 62 -10.19 12.85 -6.87
CA GLY A 62 -11.65 12.85 -6.74
C GLY A 62 -12.13 12.28 -5.40
N THR A 63 -13.32 11.70 -5.38
CA THR A 63 -14.04 11.29 -4.16
C THR A 63 -13.95 9.80 -3.85
N VAL A 64 -13.35 9.01 -4.73
CA VAL A 64 -13.19 7.55 -4.60
C VAL A 64 -11.71 7.21 -4.73
N PHE A 65 -11.19 6.40 -3.81
CA PHE A 65 -9.82 5.92 -3.93
C PHE A 65 -9.70 5.00 -5.15
N CYS A 66 -10.43 3.88 -5.16
CA CYS A 66 -10.45 2.97 -6.30
C CYS A 66 -11.70 2.08 -6.26
N ALA A 67 -12.43 2.01 -7.36
CA ALA A 67 -13.68 1.22 -7.47
C ALA A 67 -13.45 -0.27 -7.80
N GLY A 68 -12.20 -0.73 -7.94
CA GLY A 68 -11.84 -2.08 -8.38
C GLY A 68 -11.64 -2.18 -9.89
N ALA A 69 -11.77 -3.38 -10.45
CA ALA A 69 -11.53 -3.63 -11.86
C ALA A 69 -12.44 -2.80 -12.77
N ASP A 70 -11.93 -2.34 -13.92
CA ASP A 70 -12.75 -1.72 -14.94
C ASP A 70 -13.61 -2.80 -15.63
N LEU A 71 -14.89 -2.86 -15.26
CA LEU A 71 -15.81 -3.88 -15.76
C LEU A 71 -16.13 -3.71 -17.25
N LYS A 72 -15.91 -2.52 -17.82
CA LYS A 72 -16.11 -2.31 -19.27
C LYS A 72 -15.02 -3.04 -20.04
N GLU A 73 -13.77 -2.88 -19.65
CA GLU A 73 -12.64 -3.60 -20.25
C GLU A 73 -12.73 -5.10 -19.99
N ARG A 74 -13.07 -5.51 -18.74
CA ARG A 74 -13.19 -6.93 -18.39
C ARG A 74 -14.20 -7.70 -19.25
N ARG A 75 -15.25 -7.08 -19.68
CA ARG A 75 -16.27 -7.71 -20.57
C ARG A 75 -15.74 -8.01 -21.97
N THR A 76 -14.67 -7.37 -22.40
CA THR A 76 -14.05 -7.59 -23.72
C THR A 76 -12.92 -8.60 -23.70
N VAL A 77 -12.44 -9.01 -22.51
CA VAL A 77 -11.40 -10.04 -22.35
C VAL A 77 -12.04 -11.42 -22.51
N THR A 78 -11.69 -12.12 -23.57
CA THR A 78 -12.22 -13.45 -23.91
C THR A 78 -11.27 -14.61 -23.59
N THR A 79 -10.02 -14.31 -23.24
CA THR A 79 -9.02 -15.36 -22.91
C THR A 79 -9.15 -15.78 -21.45
N THR A 80 -9.09 -17.09 -21.23
CA THR A 80 -8.97 -17.72 -19.91
C THR A 80 -7.54 -18.19 -19.64
N GLU A 81 -6.62 -18.00 -20.60
CA GLU A 81 -5.22 -18.37 -20.43
C GLU A 81 -4.57 -17.38 -19.46
N VAL A 82 -3.98 -17.93 -18.42
CA VAL A 82 -3.08 -17.21 -17.53
C VAL A 82 -1.69 -17.48 -18.07
N ASP A 83 -1.02 -16.43 -18.53
CA ASP A 83 0.39 -16.49 -18.92
C ASP A 83 1.22 -17.02 -17.75
N ASP A 84 2.35 -17.69 -18.02
CA ASP A 84 3.28 -18.14 -16.96
C ASP A 84 3.78 -16.97 -16.10
N ASP A 85 3.75 -15.75 -16.65
CA ASP A 85 4.06 -14.53 -15.92
C ASP A 85 2.88 -14.02 -15.08
N LEU A 86 3.17 -13.61 -13.85
CA LEU A 86 2.18 -12.99 -12.99
C LEU A 86 1.65 -11.68 -13.62
N PRO A 87 0.32 -11.45 -13.58
CA PRO A 87 -0.27 -10.21 -14.08
C PRO A 87 0.38 -8.96 -13.45
N THR A 88 0.51 -7.87 -14.21
CA THR A 88 1.09 -6.59 -13.74
C THR A 88 0.45 -6.13 -12.42
N PHE A 89 -0.87 -6.29 -12.28
CA PHE A 89 -1.59 -5.95 -11.06
C PHE A 89 -1.10 -6.73 -9.82
N VAL A 90 -0.77 -8.01 -9.96
CA VAL A 90 -0.19 -8.83 -8.88
C VAL A 90 1.22 -8.35 -8.55
N ARG A 91 2.02 -8.03 -9.56
CA ARG A 91 3.37 -7.49 -9.38
C ARG A 91 3.37 -6.18 -8.60
N ILE A 92 2.36 -5.31 -8.77
CA ILE A 92 2.21 -4.09 -7.97
C ILE A 92 2.12 -4.42 -6.47
N PHE A 93 1.31 -5.39 -6.08
CA PHE A 93 1.21 -5.82 -4.67
C PHE A 93 2.55 -6.30 -4.11
N GLN A 94 3.22 -7.16 -4.87
CA GLN A 94 4.54 -7.68 -4.46
C GLN A 94 5.56 -6.56 -4.30
N ARG A 95 5.57 -5.57 -5.22
CA ARG A 95 6.46 -4.40 -5.15
C ARG A 95 6.16 -3.50 -3.96
N ILE A 96 4.90 -3.21 -3.69
CA ILE A 96 4.49 -2.42 -2.51
C ILE A 96 4.94 -3.13 -1.23
N GLN A 97 4.68 -4.45 -1.12
CA GLN A 97 5.05 -5.21 0.07
C GLN A 97 6.57 -5.37 0.26
N ALA A 98 7.32 -5.51 -0.84
CA ALA A 98 8.78 -5.66 -0.82
C ALA A 98 9.54 -4.32 -0.85
N ALA A 99 8.86 -3.18 -1.04
CA ALA A 99 9.50 -1.87 -1.07
C ALA A 99 10.33 -1.64 0.20
N PRO A 100 11.57 -1.15 0.09
CA PRO A 100 12.41 -0.85 1.26
C PRO A 100 11.94 0.40 2.02
N LYS A 101 10.88 1.05 1.54
CA LYS A 101 10.28 2.25 2.10
C LYS A 101 8.89 1.94 2.65
N PRO A 102 8.44 2.57 3.75
CA PRO A 102 7.05 2.50 4.18
C PRO A 102 6.12 3.02 3.09
N VAL A 103 4.99 2.32 2.90
CA VAL A 103 3.94 2.71 1.94
C VAL A 103 2.64 2.95 2.70
N ILE A 104 2.08 4.14 2.54
CA ILE A 104 0.83 4.57 3.16
C ILE A 104 -0.26 4.67 2.08
N ALA A 105 -1.36 3.95 2.24
CA ALA A 105 -2.58 4.23 1.50
C ALA A 105 -3.35 5.38 2.19
N LYS A 106 -3.26 6.57 1.63
CA LYS A 106 -4.10 7.72 1.98
C LYS A 106 -5.40 7.62 1.19
N LEU A 107 -6.42 7.01 1.80
CA LEU A 107 -7.67 6.70 1.14
C LEU A 107 -8.57 7.95 1.11
N ASN A 108 -8.58 8.67 -0.01
CA ASN A 108 -9.43 9.85 -0.19
C ASN A 108 -10.94 9.53 -0.23
N GLY A 109 -11.31 8.26 -0.25
CA GLY A 109 -12.68 7.76 -0.29
C GLY A 109 -12.73 6.25 -0.36
N SER A 110 -13.84 5.70 -0.82
CA SER A 110 -14.11 4.26 -0.85
C SER A 110 -13.09 3.47 -1.66
N ALA A 111 -12.76 2.27 -1.17
CA ALA A 111 -11.92 1.29 -1.84
C ALA A 111 -12.67 -0.04 -1.93
N LEU A 112 -12.95 -0.51 -3.14
CA LEU A 112 -13.74 -1.72 -3.39
C LEU A 112 -12.94 -2.72 -4.23
N ALA A 113 -13.19 -4.00 -4.02
CA ALA A 113 -12.61 -5.07 -4.83
C ALA A 113 -11.08 -4.93 -4.95
N GLY A 114 -10.51 -4.94 -6.17
CA GLY A 114 -9.08 -4.73 -6.41
C GLY A 114 -8.51 -3.45 -5.76
N GLY A 115 -9.31 -2.39 -5.62
CA GLY A 115 -8.91 -1.16 -4.94
C GLY A 115 -8.66 -1.36 -3.43
N LEU A 116 -9.47 -2.23 -2.79
CA LEU A 116 -9.23 -2.64 -1.41
C LEU A 116 -7.95 -3.49 -1.31
N GLY A 117 -7.68 -4.33 -2.31
CA GLY A 117 -6.42 -5.06 -2.41
C GLY A 117 -5.20 -4.13 -2.44
N LEU A 118 -5.25 -3.04 -3.21
CA LEU A 118 -4.17 -2.02 -3.22
C LEU A 118 -3.97 -1.39 -1.83
N ALA A 119 -5.07 -1.02 -1.15
CA ALA A 119 -5.00 -0.46 0.20
C ALA A 119 -4.39 -1.46 1.20
N CYS A 120 -4.81 -2.73 1.13
CA CYS A 120 -4.33 -3.79 2.01
C CYS A 120 -2.87 -4.19 1.74
N ALA A 121 -2.34 -3.96 0.54
CA ALA A 121 -0.94 -4.22 0.20
C ALA A 121 0.01 -3.19 0.85
N CYS A 122 -0.48 -2.01 1.20
CA CYS A 122 0.29 -0.96 1.88
C CYS A 122 0.53 -1.31 3.36
N ASP A 123 1.57 -0.72 3.94
CA ASP A 123 1.92 -0.92 5.36
C ASP A 123 0.89 -0.25 6.28
N PHE A 124 0.38 0.90 5.85
CA PHE A 124 -0.67 1.64 6.56
C PHE A 124 -1.78 2.00 5.57
N ALA A 125 -3.02 1.99 6.05
CA ALA A 125 -4.18 2.48 5.31
C ALA A 125 -5.02 3.36 6.23
N ILE A 126 -5.21 4.63 5.87
CA ILE A 126 -5.95 5.61 6.64
C ILE A 126 -7.08 6.15 5.77
N ALA A 127 -8.30 6.17 6.29
CA ALA A 127 -9.49 6.54 5.55
C ALA A 127 -10.39 7.52 6.30
N PRO A 128 -11.12 8.39 5.60
CA PRO A 128 -12.18 9.19 6.20
C PRO A 128 -13.38 8.29 6.53
N LYS A 129 -14.16 8.65 7.58
CA LYS A 129 -15.31 7.86 8.02
C LYS A 129 -16.38 7.64 6.96
N ARG A 130 -16.52 8.55 6.00
CA ARG A 130 -17.45 8.41 4.86
C ARG A 130 -17.07 7.30 3.87
N ALA A 131 -15.84 6.77 3.92
CA ALA A 131 -15.37 5.76 2.98
C ALA A 131 -16.03 4.41 3.24
N MET A 132 -16.31 3.66 2.16
CA MET A 132 -16.89 2.32 2.18
C MET A 132 -15.91 1.31 1.60
N PHE A 133 -15.92 0.10 2.15
CA PHE A 133 -15.02 -0.99 1.79
C PHE A 133 -15.82 -2.27 1.52
N GLY A 134 -15.31 -3.15 0.64
CA GLY A 134 -15.98 -4.43 0.42
C GLY A 134 -15.40 -5.24 -0.73
N PHE A 135 -15.62 -6.54 -0.67
CA PHE A 135 -15.27 -7.53 -1.69
C PHE A 135 -16.51 -7.80 -2.54
N THR A 136 -16.79 -6.88 -3.46
CA THR A 136 -18.08 -6.88 -4.19
C THR A 136 -18.13 -7.83 -5.38
N GLU A 137 -17.06 -8.57 -5.65
CA GLU A 137 -16.92 -9.49 -6.78
C GLU A 137 -18.01 -10.55 -6.82
N VAL A 138 -18.38 -11.12 -5.68
CA VAL A 138 -19.41 -12.16 -5.59
C VAL A 138 -20.78 -11.69 -6.12
N ARG A 139 -21.06 -10.39 -6.05
CA ARG A 139 -22.31 -9.79 -6.56
C ARG A 139 -22.41 -9.75 -8.08
N ILE A 140 -21.30 -9.99 -8.76
CA ILE A 140 -21.23 -10.05 -10.24
C ILE A 140 -20.82 -11.44 -10.75
N GLY A 141 -20.88 -12.47 -9.90
CA GLY A 141 -20.53 -13.83 -10.28
C GLY A 141 -19.02 -14.09 -10.36
N ALA A 142 -18.20 -13.24 -9.75
CA ALA A 142 -16.75 -13.42 -9.64
C ALA A 142 -16.35 -13.65 -8.18
N ALA A 143 -15.08 -14.00 -7.95
CA ALA A 143 -14.51 -14.11 -6.62
C ALA A 143 -13.34 -13.14 -6.45
N PRO A 144 -13.08 -12.60 -5.24
CA PRO A 144 -11.93 -11.74 -4.94
C PRO A 144 -10.63 -12.57 -4.85
N ALA A 145 -10.34 -13.38 -5.89
CA ALA A 145 -9.30 -14.40 -5.86
C ALA A 145 -7.89 -13.82 -5.65
N ILE A 146 -7.48 -12.88 -6.51
CA ILE A 146 -6.13 -12.29 -6.45
C ILE A 146 -5.91 -11.57 -5.11
N ILE A 147 -6.86 -10.72 -4.72
CA ILE A 147 -6.73 -9.91 -3.51
C ILE A 147 -6.88 -10.71 -2.22
N SER A 148 -7.41 -11.94 -2.28
CA SER A 148 -7.50 -12.82 -1.11
C SER A 148 -6.14 -13.08 -0.48
N VAL A 149 -5.09 -13.21 -1.29
CA VAL A 149 -3.71 -13.43 -0.83
C VAL A 149 -3.22 -12.28 0.07
N ILE A 150 -3.68 -11.06 -0.20
CA ILE A 150 -3.28 -9.85 0.54
C ILE A 150 -4.23 -9.58 1.72
N CYS A 151 -5.52 -9.82 1.53
CA CYS A 151 -6.55 -9.41 2.49
C CYS A 151 -6.85 -10.45 3.58
N LEU A 152 -6.87 -11.75 3.24
CA LEU A 152 -7.18 -12.81 4.21
C LEU A 152 -6.23 -12.85 5.42
N PRO A 153 -4.90 -12.62 5.27
CA PRO A 153 -4.01 -12.60 6.43
C PRO A 153 -4.31 -11.48 7.45
N LYS A 154 -5.08 -10.46 7.06
CA LYS A 154 -5.47 -9.33 7.93
C LYS A 154 -6.78 -9.60 8.69
N LEU A 155 -7.56 -10.60 8.27
CA LEU A 155 -8.92 -10.86 8.75
C LEU A 155 -8.99 -12.08 9.66
N ARG A 156 -9.86 -12.03 10.64
CA ARG A 156 -10.33 -13.26 11.30
C ARG A 156 -11.19 -14.07 10.33
N ALA A 157 -11.19 -15.39 10.45
CA ALA A 157 -11.93 -16.28 9.56
C ALA A 157 -13.44 -15.95 9.48
N SER A 158 -14.07 -15.56 10.61
CA SER A 158 -15.48 -15.16 10.64
C SER A 158 -15.76 -13.87 9.86
N ASP A 159 -14.89 -12.85 10.01
CA ASP A 159 -15.05 -11.58 9.30
C ASP A 159 -14.78 -11.78 7.80
N ALA A 160 -13.78 -12.61 7.46
CA ALA A 160 -13.50 -12.99 6.08
C ALA A 160 -14.70 -13.68 5.42
N ALA A 161 -15.31 -14.68 6.09
CA ALA A 161 -16.49 -15.38 5.58
C ALA A 161 -17.66 -14.41 5.35
N ALA A 162 -17.96 -13.54 6.31
CA ALA A 162 -19.02 -12.55 6.18
C ALA A 162 -18.77 -11.65 4.95
N LEU A 163 -17.61 -11.04 4.82
CA LEU A 163 -17.32 -10.07 3.77
C LEU A 163 -17.18 -10.71 2.37
N PHE A 164 -16.48 -11.86 2.27
CA PHE A 164 -16.22 -12.52 0.99
C PHE A 164 -17.44 -13.19 0.39
N LEU A 165 -18.32 -13.78 1.25
CA LEU A 165 -19.48 -14.52 0.77
C LEU A 165 -20.71 -13.64 0.54
N THR A 166 -20.86 -12.56 1.31
CA THR A 166 -22.02 -11.67 1.14
C THR A 166 -21.75 -10.57 0.12
N GLY A 167 -20.48 -10.16 -0.06
CA GLY A 167 -20.11 -9.00 -0.85
C GLY A 167 -20.67 -7.70 -0.29
N GLU A 168 -20.99 -7.66 1.00
CA GLU A 168 -21.47 -6.45 1.66
C GLU A 168 -20.38 -5.38 1.74
N ARG A 169 -20.83 -4.13 1.86
CA ARG A 169 -19.96 -3.00 2.10
C ARG A 169 -20.02 -2.63 3.57
N ILE A 170 -18.85 -2.39 4.14
CA ILE A 170 -18.69 -1.93 5.51
C ILE A 170 -18.15 -0.49 5.52
N ASP A 171 -18.43 0.26 6.57
CA ASP A 171 -17.88 1.59 6.78
C ASP A 171 -16.40 1.55 7.23
N ALA A 172 -15.81 2.71 7.39
CA ALA A 172 -14.39 2.82 7.73
C ALA A 172 -14.10 2.39 9.19
N ASP A 173 -15.01 2.62 10.12
CA ASP A 173 -14.84 2.20 11.52
C ASP A 173 -14.84 0.65 11.61
N GLU A 174 -15.75 -0.01 10.90
CA GLU A 174 -15.78 -1.47 10.81
C GLU A 174 -14.57 -2.02 10.05
N ALA A 175 -14.15 -1.39 8.95
CA ALA A 175 -12.95 -1.79 8.20
C ALA A 175 -11.67 -1.71 9.07
N ALA A 176 -11.58 -0.73 9.96
CA ALA A 176 -10.50 -0.63 10.94
C ALA A 176 -10.63 -1.71 12.02
N ARG A 177 -11.84 -1.99 12.52
CA ARG A 177 -12.10 -3.02 13.53
C ARG A 177 -11.70 -4.41 13.07
N VAL A 178 -11.98 -4.75 11.81
CA VAL A 178 -11.63 -6.07 11.24
C VAL A 178 -10.19 -6.17 10.74
N GLY A 179 -9.44 -5.07 10.71
CA GLY A 179 -8.02 -5.03 10.34
C GLY A 179 -7.74 -4.78 8.86
N LEU A 180 -8.73 -4.45 8.04
CA LEU A 180 -8.53 -4.12 6.62
C LEU A 180 -7.83 -2.79 6.41
N ILE A 181 -8.07 -1.82 7.30
CA ILE A 181 -7.37 -0.53 7.32
C ILE A 181 -6.78 -0.27 8.71
N THR A 182 -5.79 0.61 8.77
CA THR A 182 -5.11 0.95 10.04
C THR A 182 -5.98 1.84 10.91
N ARG A 183 -6.69 2.80 10.31
CA ARG A 183 -7.46 3.80 11.04
C ARG A 183 -8.55 4.45 10.18
N ALA A 184 -9.72 4.67 10.80
CA ALA A 184 -10.74 5.59 10.35
C ALA A 184 -10.58 6.93 11.09
N VAL A 185 -10.73 8.06 10.40
CA VAL A 185 -10.61 9.42 10.94
C VAL A 185 -11.77 10.29 10.50
N ALA A 186 -11.99 11.42 11.17
CA ALA A 186 -12.95 12.39 10.66
C ALA A 186 -12.58 12.85 9.25
N ASP A 187 -13.57 13.22 8.46
CA ASP A 187 -13.39 13.46 7.02
C ASP A 187 -12.39 14.57 6.69
N ASP A 188 -12.26 15.55 7.57
CA ASP A 188 -11.35 16.68 7.49
C ASP A 188 -9.99 16.43 8.18
N GLU A 189 -9.82 15.30 8.87
CA GLU A 189 -8.58 14.96 9.58
C GLU A 189 -7.63 14.05 8.76
N LEU A 190 -8.03 13.60 7.58
CA LEU A 190 -7.24 12.63 6.80
C LEU A 190 -5.83 13.14 6.50
N ASP A 191 -5.71 14.36 5.97
CA ASP A 191 -4.44 14.95 5.60
C ASP A 191 -3.54 15.10 6.82
N ALA A 192 -4.02 15.75 7.87
CA ALA A 192 -3.26 15.96 9.10
C ALA A 192 -2.81 14.64 9.75
N THR A 193 -3.66 13.59 9.71
CA THR A 193 -3.31 12.27 10.26
C THR A 193 -2.20 11.58 9.44
N VAL A 194 -2.27 11.65 8.11
CA VAL A 194 -1.24 11.09 7.23
C VAL A 194 0.05 11.87 7.39
N ASP A 195 0.02 13.19 7.41
CA ASP A 195 1.20 14.04 7.58
C ASP A 195 1.89 13.77 8.93
N ALA A 196 1.13 13.60 10.00
CA ALA A 196 1.66 13.24 11.31
C ALA A 196 2.30 11.83 11.31
N LEU A 197 1.77 10.89 10.55
CA LEU A 197 2.39 9.56 10.36
C LEU A 197 3.68 9.66 9.55
N VAL A 198 3.65 10.38 8.44
CA VAL A 198 4.84 10.66 7.61
C VAL A 198 5.95 11.28 8.44
N ALA A 199 5.64 12.32 9.23
CA ALA A 199 6.63 12.97 10.09
C ALA A 199 7.31 11.98 11.06
N LYS A 200 6.55 11.03 11.62
CA LYS A 200 7.11 9.96 12.48
C LYS A 200 8.00 9.00 11.70
N LEU A 201 7.61 8.61 10.49
CA LEU A 201 8.37 7.70 9.64
C LEU A 201 9.69 8.33 9.17
N LEU A 202 9.68 9.63 8.87
CA LEU A 202 10.88 10.36 8.45
C LEU A 202 11.95 10.46 9.56
N LEU A 203 11.61 10.22 10.82
CA LEU A 203 12.57 10.12 11.93
C LEU A 203 13.33 8.80 11.98
N GLY A 204 12.82 7.76 11.32
CA GLY A 204 13.45 6.43 11.31
C GLY A 204 14.62 6.35 10.33
N GLY A 205 15.64 5.57 10.69
CA GLY A 205 16.74 5.24 9.78
C GLY A 205 16.25 4.44 8.58
N PRO A 206 16.59 4.82 7.34
CA PRO A 206 16.09 4.17 6.13
C PRO A 206 16.35 2.66 6.07
N LYS A 207 17.57 2.22 6.43
CA LYS A 207 17.92 0.78 6.45
C LYS A 207 17.19 0.04 7.56
N ALA A 208 17.09 0.66 8.74
CA ALA A 208 16.34 0.09 9.87
C ALA A 208 14.84 -0.05 9.56
N MET A 209 14.23 0.92 8.88
CA MET A 209 12.84 0.83 8.43
C MET A 209 12.65 -0.26 7.37
N ALA A 210 13.55 -0.36 6.39
CA ALA A 210 13.50 -1.41 5.39
C ALA A 210 13.60 -2.80 6.04
N ALA A 211 14.52 -2.99 6.97
CA ALA A 211 14.67 -4.23 7.72
C ALA A 211 13.44 -4.52 8.60
N SER A 212 12.88 -3.51 9.27
CA SER A 212 11.66 -3.67 10.06
C SER A 212 10.47 -4.13 9.20
N LYS A 213 10.32 -3.56 8.00
CA LYS A 213 9.29 -4.00 7.04
C LYS A 213 9.54 -5.44 6.57
N GLU A 214 10.79 -5.82 6.35
CA GLU A 214 11.14 -7.21 6.00
C GLU A 214 10.83 -8.18 7.15
N LEU A 215 11.08 -7.80 8.41
CA LEU A 215 10.69 -8.58 9.59
C LEU A 215 9.18 -8.85 9.62
N LEU A 216 8.36 -7.81 9.44
CA LEU A 216 6.90 -7.94 9.43
C LEU A 216 6.40 -8.92 8.36
N ARG A 217 7.07 -8.98 7.21
CA ARG A 217 6.71 -9.84 6.10
C ARG A 217 7.22 -11.27 6.26
N ARG A 218 8.46 -11.46 6.73
CA ARG A 218 9.14 -12.78 6.72
C ARG A 218 8.94 -13.59 7.97
N VAL A 219 8.95 -12.96 9.14
CA VAL A 219 8.90 -13.69 10.41
C VAL A 219 7.67 -14.60 10.54
N PRO A 220 6.44 -14.16 10.16
CA PRO A 220 5.26 -15.03 10.24
C PRO A 220 5.29 -16.25 9.31
N GLY A 221 6.15 -16.25 8.29
CA GLY A 221 6.24 -17.32 7.28
C GLY A 221 7.32 -18.38 7.57
N PHE A 222 8.08 -18.27 8.66
CA PHE A 222 9.05 -19.29 9.00
C PHE A 222 8.38 -20.58 9.48
N ALA A 223 8.87 -21.73 9.01
CA ALA A 223 8.37 -23.04 9.40
C ALA A 223 8.74 -23.39 10.85
N SER A 224 9.86 -22.87 11.35
CA SER A 224 10.30 -23.07 12.74
C SER A 224 10.73 -21.77 13.41
N GLN A 225 10.50 -21.69 14.71
CA GLN A 225 10.94 -20.56 15.52
C GLN A 225 12.48 -20.46 15.58
N GLU A 226 13.17 -21.59 15.53
CA GLU A 226 14.63 -21.64 15.52
C GLU A 226 15.20 -20.99 14.26
N ASP A 227 14.66 -21.28 13.08
CA ASP A 227 15.09 -20.66 11.82
C ASP A 227 14.78 -19.16 11.80
N ALA A 228 13.63 -18.77 12.36
CA ALA A 228 13.29 -17.36 12.53
C ALA A 228 14.34 -16.64 13.41
N PHE A 229 14.71 -17.21 14.56
CA PHE A 229 15.72 -16.63 15.45
C PHE A 229 17.11 -16.61 14.82
N ARG A 230 17.53 -17.64 14.11
CA ARG A 230 18.81 -17.64 13.40
C ARG A 230 18.88 -16.50 12.39
N TRP A 231 17.85 -16.35 11.58
CA TRP A 231 17.80 -15.29 10.58
C TRP A 231 17.74 -13.90 11.24
N THR A 232 16.88 -13.69 12.24
CA THR A 232 16.76 -12.39 12.92
C THR A 232 18.00 -12.01 13.71
N ALA A 233 18.70 -12.97 14.31
CA ALA A 233 19.98 -12.72 14.99
C ALA A 233 21.06 -12.24 14.00
N SER A 234 21.15 -12.88 12.83
CA SER A 234 22.10 -12.46 11.78
C SER A 234 21.75 -11.06 11.25
N LEU A 235 20.46 -10.78 11.03
CA LEU A 235 19.98 -9.45 10.60
C LEU A 235 20.31 -8.40 11.66
N SER A 236 20.05 -8.68 12.94
CA SER A 236 20.34 -7.77 14.05
C SER A 236 21.83 -7.44 14.12
N ALA A 237 22.70 -8.46 14.05
CA ALA A 237 24.16 -8.25 14.06
C ALA A 237 24.61 -7.37 12.88
N ALA A 238 24.10 -7.62 11.69
CA ALA A 238 24.41 -6.82 10.50
C ALA A 238 23.98 -5.36 10.65
N LEU A 239 22.77 -5.12 11.16
CA LEU A 239 22.25 -3.77 11.36
C LEU A 239 23.04 -2.99 12.41
N PHE A 240 23.42 -3.60 13.54
CA PHE A 240 24.21 -2.93 14.57
C PHE A 240 25.66 -2.65 14.15
N ALA A 241 26.17 -3.35 13.15
CA ALA A 241 27.49 -3.11 12.56
C ALA A 241 27.45 -2.07 11.40
N ASP A 242 26.27 -1.62 10.97
CA ASP A 242 26.10 -0.69 9.85
C ASP A 242 26.33 0.77 10.30
N ASP A 243 26.86 1.59 9.40
CA ASP A 243 27.12 3.02 9.63
C ASP A 243 25.86 3.79 10.07
N GLU A 244 24.66 3.38 9.60
CA GLU A 244 23.38 4.00 10.01
C GLU A 244 23.15 3.78 11.52
N ALA A 245 23.39 2.59 12.04
CA ALA A 245 23.21 2.33 13.46
C ALA A 245 24.29 3.05 14.32
N ILE A 246 25.53 3.11 13.82
CA ILE A 246 26.62 3.86 14.48
C ILE A 246 26.26 5.34 14.58
N GLU A 247 25.80 5.96 13.48
CA GLU A 247 25.31 7.33 13.46
C GLU A 247 24.12 7.53 14.42
N GLY A 248 23.15 6.63 14.40
CA GLY A 248 21.97 6.71 15.27
C GLY A 248 22.32 6.65 16.76
N MET A 249 23.21 5.74 17.16
CA MET A 249 23.71 5.62 18.53
C MET A 249 24.52 6.85 18.94
N THR A 250 25.36 7.37 18.06
CA THR A 250 26.15 8.58 18.28
C THR A 250 25.26 9.80 18.46
N ALA A 251 24.31 10.00 17.55
CA ALA A 251 23.33 11.10 17.60
C ALA A 251 22.52 11.07 18.90
N PHE A 252 22.09 9.86 19.32
CA PHE A 252 21.38 9.68 20.59
C PHE A 252 22.25 10.06 21.81
N ALA A 253 23.51 9.60 21.86
CA ALA A 253 24.44 9.95 22.94
C ALA A 253 24.73 11.45 23.01
N GLU A 254 24.85 12.10 21.84
CA GLU A 254 25.11 13.53 21.69
C GLU A 254 23.84 14.41 21.81
N LYS A 255 22.67 13.79 21.97
CA LYS A 255 21.36 14.47 22.04
C LYS A 255 21.08 15.38 20.85
N ARG A 256 21.47 14.99 19.65
CA ARG A 256 21.18 15.65 18.39
C ARG A 256 20.30 14.77 17.49
N PRO A 257 19.62 15.34 16.49
CA PRO A 257 18.99 14.56 15.44
C PRO A 257 20.05 13.75 14.66
N PRO A 258 19.72 12.51 14.22
CA PRO A 258 20.58 11.78 13.28
C PRO A 258 20.55 12.43 11.90
N SER A 259 21.59 12.18 11.10
CA SER A 259 21.79 12.82 9.80
C SER A 259 20.63 12.64 8.82
N TRP A 260 19.91 11.51 8.90
CA TRP A 260 18.74 11.26 8.05
C TRP A 260 17.47 12.00 8.47
N ALA A 261 17.40 12.56 9.67
CA ALA A 261 16.23 13.29 10.17
C ALA A 261 16.30 14.80 9.87
N THR A 262 17.43 15.30 9.36
CA THR A 262 17.67 16.72 9.11
C THR A 262 17.54 17.14 7.64
N ALA A 263 17.16 16.22 6.76
CA ALA A 263 17.08 16.46 5.31
C ALA A 263 15.62 16.69 4.85
#